data_e298e401bb200cd63f19db421ba87119
#
_entry.id   e298e401bb200cd63f19db421ba87119
#
_cell.length_a   1.000
_cell.length_b   1.000
_cell.length_c   1.000
_cell.angle_alpha   90.00
_cell.angle_beta   90.00
_cell.angle_gamma   90.00
#
_symmetry.space_group_name_H-M   'P 1'
#
loop_
_entity.id
_entity.type
_entity.pdbx_description
1 polymer ?
#
loop_
_entity_poly.entity_id
_entity_poly.type
_entity_poly.pdbx_seq_one_letter_code
_entity_poly.pdbx_strand_id
1 'polypeptide(L)'
;TGCDAMAHVGHELFVAMTDGTSGCELHRLASGWHTPTLVADLNPTGDAQPGLRLGLTGAADNSIVLFDAAGANGHRGLWALNTSTLDTTPLIADGGGDAVDAGSMLIPWMNGHVLTRPGGVGLPWWTDGTVEGTMTLDLHPAIANGSALQAWANGMLRVGIDLGLSDQNGLWLGAEDGSGDVEPVLIRTNGTVQAFDIWPAGSSSPSSGIAVHTGIVVVGTTPEGRQLIHLDPAQPPRQVTHLMRNGGGQAPAFVGTTFGLVALGDVVVFDAVLDGADASLWGWNTSSGEVLRLSTSIMNPGGDMVPIEHQGRLWFSCVIVANGSEPCSTDGTQNGTGMHELASGWTGSLPRAAVPFLDGIAVLADAGTGFALHHVDLTGTQPLHDPNPSGDADAGRYGRLLVDDDRVVFVAHDGSSGHEVHGWSHGGMTQSWLIWP
;
A
#
# COMPACT_ATOMS: atom_id res chain seq x y z
N THR A 1 8.46 2.04 -15.47
CA THR A 1 9.54 2.90 -15.23
C THR A 1 9.24 4.12 -14.35
N GLY A 2 8.20 4.11 -13.53
CA GLY A 2 7.96 5.07 -12.44
C GLY A 2 7.29 6.38 -12.84
N CYS A 3 6.56 6.40 -13.96
CA CYS A 3 5.76 7.54 -14.37
C CYS A 3 4.28 7.10 -14.50
N ASP A 4 3.69 6.71 -13.39
CA ASP A 4 2.41 5.99 -13.36
C ASP A 4 1.61 6.22 -12.07
N ALA A 5 2.12 7.06 -11.16
CA ALA A 5 1.39 7.40 -9.95
C ALA A 5 0.16 8.25 -10.30
N MET A 6 -0.98 7.95 -9.70
CA MET A 6 -2.19 8.73 -9.85
C MET A 6 -3.03 8.71 -8.58
N ALA A 7 -3.76 9.79 -8.35
CA ALA A 7 -4.72 9.91 -7.28
C ALA A 7 -5.91 10.77 -7.70
N HIS A 8 -7.08 10.37 -7.24
CA HIS A 8 -8.29 11.17 -7.32
C HIS A 8 -8.42 12.01 -6.04
N VAL A 9 -8.52 13.33 -6.19
CA VAL A 9 -8.63 14.25 -5.06
C VAL A 9 -9.73 15.27 -5.34
N GLY A 10 -10.78 15.23 -4.56
CA GLY A 10 -11.99 15.99 -4.84
C GLY A 10 -12.68 15.52 -6.12
N HIS A 11 -12.72 16.36 -7.16
CA HIS A 11 -13.28 16.05 -8.48
C HIS A 11 -12.21 16.08 -9.58
N GLU A 12 -10.95 15.94 -9.22
CA GLU A 12 -9.81 16.05 -10.11
C GLU A 12 -8.92 14.83 -10.02
N LEU A 13 -8.36 14.41 -11.13
CA LEU A 13 -7.34 13.38 -11.21
C LEU A 13 -5.97 14.03 -11.34
N PHE A 14 -5.07 13.71 -10.43
CA PHE A 14 -3.65 14.02 -10.54
C PHE A 14 -2.89 12.78 -11.01
N VAL A 15 -1.98 12.95 -11.97
CA VAL A 15 -1.26 11.84 -12.59
C VAL A 15 0.18 12.23 -12.87
N ALA A 16 1.11 11.32 -12.59
CA ALA A 16 2.48 11.40 -13.09
C ALA A 16 2.50 10.89 -14.53
N MET A 17 2.88 11.73 -15.49
CA MET A 17 2.92 11.36 -16.90
C MET A 17 3.94 12.20 -17.67
N THR A 18 4.31 11.77 -18.86
CA THR A 18 5.16 12.55 -19.77
C THR A 18 4.33 13.19 -20.87
N ASP A 19 4.62 14.43 -21.17
CA ASP A 19 4.06 15.16 -22.34
C ASP A 19 5.00 15.16 -23.56
N GLY A 20 6.12 14.40 -23.46
CA GLY A 20 7.15 14.32 -24.51
C GLY A 20 8.12 15.51 -24.53
N THR A 21 7.96 16.50 -23.64
CA THR A 21 8.81 17.71 -23.58
C THR A 21 9.41 17.99 -22.21
N SER A 22 8.62 17.88 -21.16
CA SER A 22 9.04 18.18 -19.77
C SER A 22 9.49 16.95 -18.96
N GLY A 23 9.52 15.76 -19.57
CA GLY A 23 9.83 14.53 -18.84
C GLY A 23 8.61 13.98 -18.08
N CYS A 24 8.87 13.16 -17.07
CA CYS A 24 7.82 12.60 -16.21
C CYS A 24 7.48 13.58 -15.10
N GLU A 25 6.40 14.32 -15.25
CA GLU A 25 5.98 15.41 -14.38
C GLU A 25 4.53 15.24 -13.88
N LEU A 26 4.12 16.09 -12.93
CA LEU A 26 2.77 16.06 -12.38
C LEU A 26 1.80 16.80 -13.29
N HIS A 27 0.76 16.10 -13.71
CA HIS A 27 -0.33 16.64 -14.53
C HIS A 27 -1.66 16.53 -13.79
N ARG A 28 -2.61 17.35 -14.22
CA ARG A 28 -3.97 17.40 -13.72
C ARG A 28 -4.95 17.15 -14.87
N LEU A 29 -5.94 16.31 -14.63
CA LEU A 29 -7.15 16.21 -15.41
C LEU A 29 -8.29 16.83 -14.61
N ALA A 30 -8.80 17.98 -15.08
CA ALA A 30 -9.91 18.66 -14.46
C ALA A 30 -11.21 17.87 -14.59
N SER A 31 -12.22 18.22 -13.82
CA SER A 31 -13.57 17.64 -13.90
C SER A 31 -14.04 17.56 -15.37
N GLY A 32 -14.48 16.37 -15.79
CA GLY A 32 -14.80 16.07 -17.18
C GLY A 32 -13.64 15.44 -17.98
N TRP A 33 -12.40 15.48 -17.51
CA TRP A 33 -11.22 14.73 -17.92
C TRP A 33 -10.94 14.77 -19.43
N HIS A 34 -10.89 15.97 -20.00
CA HIS A 34 -10.74 16.11 -21.46
C HIS A 34 -9.28 16.20 -21.92
N THR A 35 -8.45 16.93 -21.19
CA THR A 35 -7.05 17.14 -21.60
C THR A 35 -6.19 17.30 -20.35
N PRO A 36 -5.13 16.49 -20.20
CA PRO A 36 -4.16 16.68 -19.15
C PRO A 36 -3.48 18.04 -19.28
N THR A 37 -3.28 18.72 -18.17
CA THR A 37 -2.52 19.97 -18.08
C THR A 37 -1.35 19.79 -17.14
N LEU A 38 -0.16 20.22 -17.56
CA LEU A 38 1.01 20.24 -16.70
C LEU A 38 0.72 21.12 -15.47
N VAL A 39 0.91 20.56 -14.27
CA VAL A 39 0.79 21.30 -13.01
C VAL A 39 2.08 22.05 -12.74
N ALA A 40 3.21 21.34 -12.79
CA ALA A 40 4.52 21.89 -12.58
C ALA A 40 5.59 21.01 -13.24
N ASP A 41 6.60 21.64 -13.83
CA ASP A 41 7.87 21.03 -14.22
C ASP A 41 8.81 21.11 -12.98
N LEU A 42 8.80 20.04 -12.18
CA LEU A 42 9.54 19.96 -10.92
C LEU A 42 11.03 19.72 -11.14
N ASN A 43 11.35 19.06 -12.26
CA ASN A 43 12.73 18.79 -12.67
C ASN A 43 13.00 19.22 -14.11
N PRO A 44 13.26 20.52 -14.39
CA PRO A 44 13.47 21.04 -15.74
C PRO A 44 14.64 20.41 -16.51
N THR A 45 15.44 19.58 -15.88
CA THR A 45 16.60 18.91 -16.50
C THR A 45 16.39 17.40 -16.73
N GLY A 46 15.23 16.86 -16.35
CA GLY A 46 14.93 15.43 -16.47
C GLY A 46 13.58 15.06 -15.88
N ASP A 47 13.42 13.82 -15.49
CA ASP A 47 12.18 13.30 -14.91
C ASP A 47 12.10 13.59 -13.40
N ALA A 48 11.01 14.20 -12.93
CA ALA A 48 10.73 14.30 -11.50
C ALA A 48 10.14 13.00 -10.92
N GLN A 49 9.43 12.24 -11.73
CA GLN A 49 8.73 11.00 -11.33
C GLN A 49 7.91 11.19 -10.05
N PRO A 50 6.89 12.05 -10.03
CA PRO A 50 6.09 12.32 -8.85
C PRO A 50 5.43 11.04 -8.33
N GLY A 51 5.49 10.81 -7.02
CA GLY A 51 4.86 9.67 -6.37
C GLY A 51 5.53 8.30 -6.59
N LEU A 52 6.75 8.27 -7.10
CA LEU A 52 7.48 7.03 -7.37
C LEU A 52 7.63 6.12 -6.13
N ARG A 53 7.76 6.70 -4.95
CA ARG A 53 8.03 6.01 -3.68
C ARG A 53 6.80 5.99 -2.76
N LEU A 54 6.17 7.14 -2.59
CA LEU A 54 5.06 7.34 -1.65
C LEU A 54 3.68 7.26 -2.31
N GLY A 55 3.62 7.28 -3.64
CA GLY A 55 2.39 7.55 -4.37
C GLY A 55 1.97 9.02 -4.26
N LEU A 56 0.73 9.31 -4.67
CA LEU A 56 0.08 10.60 -4.45
C LEU A 56 -0.95 10.42 -3.33
N THR A 57 -0.82 11.17 -2.24
CA THR A 57 -1.68 11.04 -1.04
C THR A 57 -2.41 12.35 -0.79
N GLY A 58 -3.73 12.34 -0.93
CA GLY A 58 -4.58 13.50 -0.59
C GLY A 58 -4.70 13.68 0.93
N ALA A 59 -4.70 14.94 1.40
CA ALA A 59 -5.13 15.27 2.75
C ALA A 59 -6.63 14.97 2.93
N ALA A 60 -7.08 14.78 4.18
CA ALA A 60 -8.46 14.41 4.48
C ALA A 60 -9.52 15.40 3.96
N ASP A 61 -9.16 16.67 3.81
CA ASP A 61 -10.03 17.74 3.29
C ASP A 61 -9.84 17.98 1.78
N ASN A 62 -9.02 17.18 1.11
CA ASN A 62 -8.66 17.31 -0.31
C ASN A 62 -8.00 18.64 -0.70
N SER A 63 -7.51 19.42 0.25
CA SER A 63 -6.87 20.72 -0.02
C SER A 63 -5.41 20.59 -0.46
N ILE A 64 -4.77 19.49 -0.10
CA ILE A 64 -3.35 19.23 -0.34
C ILE A 64 -3.15 17.79 -0.84
N VAL A 65 -2.23 17.63 -1.78
CA VAL A 65 -1.68 16.31 -2.18
C VAL A 65 -0.21 16.25 -1.77
N LEU A 66 0.14 15.27 -0.97
CA LEU A 66 1.53 14.97 -0.60
C LEU A 66 2.10 13.91 -1.55
N PHE A 67 3.33 14.11 -1.99
CA PHE A 67 4.02 13.16 -2.88
C PHE A 67 5.53 13.35 -2.81
N ASP A 68 6.26 12.36 -3.25
CA ASP A 68 7.69 12.47 -3.47
C ASP A 68 8.00 12.81 -4.92
N ALA A 69 9.04 13.59 -5.16
CA ALA A 69 9.52 13.91 -6.51
C ALA A 69 11.00 14.29 -6.49
N ALA A 70 11.70 14.04 -7.61
CA ALA A 70 13.03 14.57 -7.81
C ALA A 70 12.91 16.05 -8.20
N GLY A 71 13.70 16.91 -7.53
CA GLY A 71 13.80 18.32 -7.90
C GLY A 71 14.87 18.58 -8.96
N ALA A 72 15.10 19.86 -9.29
CA ALA A 72 16.08 20.31 -10.31
C ALA A 72 17.53 19.86 -10.04
N ASN A 73 17.88 19.50 -8.82
CA ASN A 73 19.17 18.94 -8.41
C ASN A 73 19.28 17.42 -8.59
N GLY A 74 18.20 16.76 -9.02
CA GLY A 74 18.09 15.32 -9.21
C GLY A 74 17.84 14.52 -7.93
N HIS A 75 17.76 15.16 -6.76
CA HIS A 75 17.46 14.49 -5.50
C HIS A 75 15.97 14.48 -5.20
N ARG A 76 15.54 13.42 -4.54
CA ARG A 76 14.12 13.16 -4.23
C ARG A 76 13.74 13.70 -2.86
N GLY A 77 12.76 14.60 -2.84
CA GLY A 77 12.20 15.21 -1.64
C GLY A 77 10.72 14.91 -1.44
N LEU A 78 10.15 15.41 -0.32
CA LEU A 78 8.72 15.45 -0.09
C LEU A 78 8.17 16.79 -0.58
N TRP A 79 7.09 16.74 -1.34
CA TRP A 79 6.40 17.88 -1.94
C TRP A 79 4.95 17.92 -1.53
N ALA A 80 4.38 19.11 -1.52
CA ALA A 80 2.97 19.37 -1.40
C ALA A 80 2.44 20.10 -2.64
N LEU A 81 1.25 19.71 -3.11
CA LEU A 81 0.46 20.42 -4.08
C LEU A 81 -0.77 21.00 -3.38
N ASN A 82 -0.99 22.31 -3.49
CA ASN A 82 -2.28 22.91 -3.14
C ASN A 82 -3.28 22.72 -4.28
N THR A 83 -4.36 21.99 -4.04
CA THR A 83 -5.33 21.61 -5.08
C THR A 83 -6.13 22.82 -5.61
N SER A 84 -6.27 23.89 -4.83
CA SER A 84 -7.04 25.08 -5.21
C SER A 84 -6.23 26.05 -6.08
N THR A 85 -4.93 26.25 -5.78
CA THR A 85 -4.05 27.16 -6.49
C THR A 85 -3.18 26.48 -7.52
N LEU A 86 -2.99 25.15 -7.41
CA LEU A 86 -2.08 24.31 -8.17
C LEU A 86 -0.60 24.65 -7.94
N ASP A 87 -0.31 25.37 -6.85
CA ASP A 87 1.07 25.63 -6.46
C ASP A 87 1.71 24.37 -5.84
N THR A 88 2.91 24.05 -6.28
CA THR A 88 3.72 22.99 -5.70
C THR A 88 4.81 23.56 -4.81
N THR A 89 5.02 22.96 -3.64
CA THR A 89 6.00 23.43 -2.65
C THR A 89 6.84 22.27 -2.15
N PRO A 90 8.18 22.36 -2.18
CA PRO A 90 9.03 21.39 -1.51
C PRO A 90 8.93 21.56 0.00
N LEU A 91 8.53 20.50 0.71
CA LEU A 91 8.42 20.49 2.17
C LEU A 91 9.71 20.06 2.84
N ILE A 92 10.33 19.03 2.32
CA ILE A 92 11.62 18.50 2.78
C ILE A 92 12.48 18.48 1.55
N ALA A 93 13.35 19.49 1.43
CA ALA A 93 14.36 19.55 0.41
C ALA A 93 15.57 18.69 0.82
N ASP A 94 16.30 18.26 -0.17
CA ASP A 94 17.54 17.53 0.02
C ASP A 94 18.60 18.35 0.76
N GLY A 95 19.21 17.76 1.75
CA GLY A 95 20.45 18.28 2.37
C GLY A 95 21.71 17.76 1.65
N GLY A 96 21.62 17.39 0.34
CA GLY A 96 22.70 16.79 -0.44
C GLY A 96 22.55 15.29 -0.67
N GLY A 97 21.33 14.76 -0.55
CA GLY A 97 20.93 13.39 -0.83
C GLY A 97 19.42 13.24 -0.81
N ASP A 98 18.88 12.10 -1.20
CA ASP A 98 17.45 11.86 -1.19
C ASP A 98 16.86 11.96 0.22
N ALA A 99 15.81 12.77 0.37
CA ALA A 99 15.03 12.88 1.62
C ALA A 99 13.96 11.78 1.71
N VAL A 100 13.57 11.19 0.58
CA VAL A 100 12.63 10.07 0.48
C VAL A 100 13.31 8.89 -0.19
N ASP A 101 13.54 7.82 0.57
CA ASP A 101 14.22 6.60 0.14
C ASP A 101 13.22 5.49 -0.24
N ALA A 102 13.74 4.40 -0.82
CA ALA A 102 12.97 3.17 -0.97
C ALA A 102 12.56 2.62 0.41
N GLY A 103 11.27 2.35 0.57
CA GLY A 103 10.69 1.90 1.85
C GLY A 103 10.31 3.04 2.80
N SER A 104 10.48 4.32 2.41
CA SER A 104 9.84 5.42 3.13
C SER A 104 8.31 5.25 3.15
N MET A 105 7.70 5.60 4.27
CA MET A 105 6.25 5.53 4.45
C MET A 105 5.70 6.88 4.85
N LEU A 106 4.51 7.20 4.36
CA LEU A 106 3.75 8.37 4.77
C LEU A 106 2.53 7.90 5.59
N ILE A 107 2.56 8.14 6.88
CA ILE A 107 1.59 7.60 7.85
C ILE A 107 0.69 8.73 8.34
N PRO A 108 -0.64 8.67 8.13
CA PRO A 108 -1.56 9.66 8.69
C PRO A 108 -1.49 9.67 10.21
N TRP A 109 -1.24 10.82 10.85
CA TRP A 109 -1.23 10.98 12.30
C TRP A 109 -1.35 12.44 12.74
N MET A 110 -2.15 12.72 13.77
CA MET A 110 -2.30 14.06 14.41
C MET A 110 -2.68 15.18 13.41
N ASN A 111 -3.69 14.97 12.58
CA ASN A 111 -4.16 15.89 11.53
C ASN A 111 -3.10 16.23 10.46
N GLY A 112 -2.08 15.40 10.32
CA GLY A 112 -1.04 15.50 9.31
C GLY A 112 -0.51 14.11 8.99
N HIS A 113 0.73 14.06 8.55
CA HIS A 113 1.38 12.81 8.17
C HIS A 113 2.79 12.72 8.76
N VAL A 114 3.19 11.51 9.12
CA VAL A 114 4.57 11.21 9.51
C VAL A 114 5.28 10.54 8.34
N LEU A 115 6.41 11.12 7.93
CA LEU A 115 7.34 10.52 6.96
C LEU A 115 8.42 9.74 7.70
N THR A 116 8.52 8.45 7.42
CA THR A 116 9.62 7.60 7.90
C THR A 116 10.69 7.46 6.83
N ARG A 117 11.95 7.26 7.25
CA ARG A 117 13.10 7.06 6.35
C ARG A 117 13.84 5.79 6.75
N PRO A 118 13.63 4.67 6.07
CA PRO A 118 14.34 3.42 6.34
C PRO A 118 15.84 3.61 6.10
N GLY A 119 16.66 3.16 7.04
CA GLY A 119 18.12 3.27 6.94
C GLY A 119 18.69 4.67 7.18
N GLY A 120 17.85 5.69 7.35
CA GLY A 120 18.26 7.02 7.77
C GLY A 120 18.59 7.07 9.27
N VAL A 121 19.66 7.80 9.62
CA VAL A 121 19.89 8.18 11.03
C VAL A 121 19.03 9.41 11.30
N GLY A 122 18.09 9.33 12.22
CA GLY A 122 17.31 10.48 12.65
C GLY A 122 15.83 10.16 12.92
N LEU A 123 15.15 11.14 13.47
CA LEU A 123 13.73 11.05 13.79
C LEU A 123 12.89 11.15 12.51
N PRO A 124 11.69 10.54 12.52
CA PRO A 124 10.69 10.80 11.49
C PRO A 124 10.36 12.29 11.39
N TRP A 125 9.85 12.69 10.23
CA TRP A 125 9.32 14.03 10.02
C TRP A 125 7.80 14.01 10.16
N TRP A 126 7.25 15.08 10.69
CA TRP A 126 5.80 15.34 10.66
C TRP A 126 5.52 16.52 9.75
N THR A 127 4.39 16.48 9.05
CA THR A 127 3.95 17.56 8.15
C THR A 127 2.44 17.68 8.15
N ASP A 128 1.93 18.92 8.10
CA ASP A 128 0.54 19.25 7.78
C ASP A 128 0.35 19.64 6.31
N GLY A 129 1.42 19.51 5.51
CA GLY A 129 1.44 19.90 4.10
C GLY A 129 1.91 21.33 3.86
N THR A 130 2.34 22.06 4.91
CA THR A 130 2.96 23.40 4.79
C THR A 130 4.43 23.37 5.16
N VAL A 131 5.20 24.35 4.69
CA VAL A 131 6.63 24.49 5.04
C VAL A 131 6.79 24.75 6.53
N GLU A 132 5.97 25.64 7.09
CA GLU A 132 6.00 26.02 8.49
C GLU A 132 5.60 24.89 9.43
N GLY A 133 4.67 24.02 8.97
CA GLY A 133 4.22 22.85 9.71
C GLY A 133 5.09 21.62 9.51
N THR A 134 6.10 21.67 8.63
CA THR A 134 6.97 20.52 8.37
C THR A 134 8.21 20.56 9.27
N MET A 135 8.35 19.56 10.14
CA MET A 135 9.40 19.53 11.17
C MET A 135 9.79 18.09 11.55
N THR A 136 10.92 17.89 12.19
CA THR A 136 11.20 16.61 12.82
C THR A 136 10.24 16.35 13.98
N LEU A 137 9.89 15.09 14.20
CA LEU A 137 8.80 14.70 15.09
C LEU A 137 9.00 15.17 16.54
N ASP A 138 10.25 15.26 17.02
CA ASP A 138 10.60 15.77 18.34
C ASP A 138 10.33 17.27 18.54
N LEU A 139 10.24 18.03 17.45
CA LEU A 139 9.92 19.46 17.48
C LEU A 139 8.42 19.75 17.43
N HIS A 140 7.59 18.73 17.15
CA HIS A 140 6.15 18.92 17.07
C HIS A 140 5.58 19.40 18.43
N PRO A 141 4.78 20.50 18.49
CA PRO A 141 4.36 21.14 19.74
C PRO A 141 3.66 20.22 20.74
N ALA A 142 2.91 19.23 20.26
CA ALA A 142 2.23 18.26 21.12
C ALA A 142 3.22 17.24 21.75
N ILE A 143 4.39 17.04 21.14
CA ILE A 143 5.39 16.03 21.53
C ILE A 143 6.61 16.66 22.21
N ALA A 144 6.95 17.91 21.85
CA ALA A 144 8.18 18.61 22.28
C ALA A 144 8.38 18.70 23.81
N ASN A 145 7.35 18.47 24.61
CA ASN A 145 7.45 18.40 26.08
C ASN A 145 7.82 17.00 26.61
N GLY A 146 7.94 16.01 25.70
CA GLY A 146 8.26 14.63 26.05
C GLY A 146 9.77 14.36 25.96
N SER A 147 10.48 14.40 27.09
CA SER A 147 11.91 14.07 27.18
C SER A 147 12.24 12.63 26.69
N ALA A 148 11.24 11.76 26.56
CA ALA A 148 11.43 10.37 26.17
C ALA A 148 11.81 10.22 24.70
N LEU A 149 11.13 10.94 23.77
CA LEU A 149 11.44 10.85 22.34
C LEU A 149 12.84 11.41 22.05
N GLN A 150 13.24 12.46 22.73
CA GLN A 150 14.58 13.06 22.62
C GLN A 150 15.67 12.15 23.19
N ALA A 151 15.37 11.39 24.27
CA ALA A 151 16.28 10.37 24.78
C ALA A 151 16.47 9.21 23.79
N TRP A 152 15.39 8.81 23.10
CA TRP A 152 15.42 7.83 22.03
C TRP A 152 16.20 8.35 20.80
N ALA A 153 16.00 9.61 20.41
CA ALA A 153 16.73 10.26 19.32
C ALA A 153 18.25 10.28 19.55
N ASN A 154 18.66 10.48 20.78
CA ASN A 154 20.08 10.46 21.17
C ASN A 154 20.66 9.05 21.24
N GLY A 155 19.83 8.02 21.24
CA GLY A 155 20.19 6.61 21.32
C GLY A 155 20.20 5.85 19.98
N MET A 156 20.22 6.55 18.82
CA MET A 156 20.19 5.97 17.47
C MET A 156 18.87 5.24 17.15
N LEU A 157 17.79 6.01 17.02
CA LEU A 157 16.53 5.50 16.48
C LEU A 157 16.72 5.22 14.98
N ARG A 158 17.06 3.99 14.64
CA ARG A 158 16.88 3.49 13.27
C ARG A 158 15.43 3.06 13.15
N VAL A 159 14.63 3.86 12.47
CA VAL A 159 13.25 3.46 12.17
C VAL A 159 13.31 2.21 11.30
N GLY A 160 12.79 1.11 11.82
CA GLY A 160 12.70 -0.17 11.10
C GLY A 160 11.85 -0.02 9.84
N ILE A 161 12.19 -0.82 8.83
CA ILE A 161 11.78 -0.65 7.45
C ILE A 161 10.31 -1.03 7.23
N ASP A 162 9.69 -1.84 8.09
CA ASP A 162 8.51 -2.61 7.69
C ASP A 162 7.28 -2.41 8.60
N LEU A 163 7.37 -1.62 9.65
CA LEU A 163 6.25 -1.30 10.52
C LEU A 163 6.05 0.21 10.61
N GLY A 164 4.89 0.67 10.15
CA GLY A 164 4.48 2.06 10.25
C GLY A 164 2.98 2.17 10.11
N LEU A 165 2.27 2.46 11.20
CA LEU A 165 0.84 2.74 11.22
C LEU A 165 0.46 3.60 12.42
N SER A 166 -0.76 4.14 12.39
CA SER A 166 -1.34 4.84 13.54
C SER A 166 -2.69 4.24 13.92
N ASP A 167 -2.98 4.27 15.21
CA ASP A 167 -4.28 3.91 15.78
C ASP A 167 -4.70 4.90 16.87
N GLN A 168 -5.77 4.62 17.62
CA GLN A 168 -6.22 5.45 18.74
C GLN A 168 -5.19 5.59 19.86
N ASN A 169 -4.18 4.72 19.96
CA ASN A 169 -3.16 4.75 20.98
C ASN A 169 -1.96 5.64 20.61
N GLY A 170 -1.69 5.81 19.31
CA GLY A 170 -0.60 6.62 18.80
C GLY A 170 -0.01 6.13 17.49
N LEU A 171 1.26 6.46 17.28
CA LEU A 171 2.07 6.05 16.14
C LEU A 171 2.90 4.83 16.50
N TRP A 172 2.77 3.77 15.72
CA TRP A 172 3.52 2.52 15.86
C TRP A 172 4.59 2.42 14.78
N LEU A 173 5.81 2.18 15.21
CA LEU A 173 6.98 2.04 14.33
C LEU A 173 7.81 0.82 14.76
N GLY A 174 8.54 0.23 13.79
CA GLY A 174 9.68 -0.62 14.12
C GLY A 174 10.88 0.27 14.40
N ALA A 175 11.55 0.09 15.54
CA ALA A 175 12.69 0.92 15.92
C ALA A 175 13.76 0.12 16.67
N GLU A 176 15.03 0.50 16.48
CA GLU A 176 16.14 -0.05 17.23
C GLU A 176 16.11 0.49 18.68
N ASP A 177 16.13 -0.38 19.67
CA ASP A 177 15.95 -0.05 21.09
C ASP A 177 17.26 0.35 21.80
N GLY A 178 18.36 0.49 21.05
CA GLY A 178 19.70 0.81 21.59
C GLY A 178 20.52 -0.43 21.98
N SER A 179 19.94 -1.63 21.95
CA SER A 179 20.66 -2.90 22.04
C SER A 179 21.17 -3.39 20.68
N GLY A 180 20.65 -2.80 19.61
CA GLY A 180 20.83 -3.24 18.23
C GLY A 180 19.64 -4.07 17.72
N ASP A 181 18.64 -4.30 18.58
CA ASP A 181 17.46 -5.06 18.25
C ASP A 181 16.33 -4.14 17.77
N VAL A 182 15.63 -4.56 16.70
CA VAL A 182 14.47 -3.82 16.16
C VAL A 182 13.20 -4.40 16.76
N GLU A 183 12.49 -3.56 17.52
CA GLU A 183 11.27 -3.90 18.23
C GLU A 183 10.12 -2.94 17.87
N PRO A 184 8.84 -3.33 18.07
CA PRO A 184 7.73 -2.41 17.93
C PRO A 184 7.78 -1.33 19.02
N VAL A 185 7.54 -0.10 18.61
CA VAL A 185 7.53 1.07 19.49
C VAL A 185 6.24 1.86 19.27
N LEU A 186 5.57 2.24 20.36
CA LEU A 186 4.42 3.13 20.36
C LEU A 186 4.84 4.53 20.82
N ILE A 187 4.62 5.52 19.99
CA ILE A 187 4.79 6.94 20.29
C ILE A 187 3.40 7.56 20.48
N ARG A 188 3.10 8.02 21.71
CA ARG A 188 1.81 8.66 22.00
C ARG A 188 1.84 10.15 21.70
N THR A 189 0.66 10.74 21.52
CA THR A 189 0.46 12.18 21.28
C THR A 189 1.01 13.08 22.40
N ASN A 190 1.26 12.55 23.59
CA ASN A 190 1.89 13.28 24.69
C ASN A 190 3.44 13.12 24.72
N GLY A 191 4.02 12.54 23.70
CA GLY A 191 5.46 12.31 23.57
C GLY A 191 6.03 11.14 24.37
N THR A 192 5.17 10.35 25.05
CA THR A 192 5.66 9.14 25.72
C THR A 192 5.93 8.04 24.69
N VAL A 193 7.01 7.30 24.90
CA VAL A 193 7.46 6.20 24.06
C VAL A 193 7.41 4.90 24.87
N GLN A 194 6.84 3.86 24.28
CA GLN A 194 6.78 2.51 24.86
C GLN A 194 7.31 1.50 23.87
N ALA A 195 8.36 0.78 24.23
CA ALA A 195 8.87 -0.36 23.46
C ALA A 195 8.18 -1.66 23.90
N PHE A 196 8.05 -2.58 22.95
CA PHE A 196 7.45 -3.90 23.16
C PHE A 196 8.48 -4.97 22.78
N ASP A 197 9.20 -5.45 23.77
CA ASP A 197 10.16 -6.55 23.58
C ASP A 197 9.39 -7.85 23.34
N ILE A 198 9.32 -8.27 22.06
CA ILE A 198 8.67 -9.52 21.63
C ILE A 198 9.59 -10.72 21.85
N TRP A 199 10.87 -10.53 21.63
CA TRP A 199 11.87 -11.58 21.77
C TRP A 199 13.09 -11.12 22.54
N PRO A 200 13.11 -11.29 23.90
CA PRO A 200 14.19 -10.79 24.77
C PRO A 200 15.61 -11.28 24.46
N ALA A 201 15.76 -12.25 23.57
CA ALA A 201 17.05 -12.81 23.17
C ALA A 201 17.51 -12.37 21.77
N GLY A 202 16.79 -11.44 21.11
CA GLY A 202 17.14 -10.96 19.79
C GLY A 202 16.07 -10.06 19.18
N SER A 203 16.32 -9.56 17.99
CA SER A 203 15.44 -8.66 17.26
C SER A 203 14.15 -9.35 16.79
N SER A 204 13.00 -8.80 17.10
CA SER A 204 11.72 -9.27 16.57
C SER A 204 11.47 -8.83 15.12
N SER A 205 12.20 -7.82 14.62
CA SER A 205 12.07 -7.30 13.27
C SER A 205 10.61 -7.21 12.82
N PRO A 206 9.78 -6.39 13.49
CA PRO A 206 8.35 -6.34 13.23
C PRO A 206 8.06 -5.84 11.82
N SER A 207 7.06 -6.43 11.16
CA SER A 207 6.58 -6.01 9.85
C SER A 207 5.07 -6.16 9.75
N SER A 208 4.47 -5.58 8.70
CA SER A 208 3.05 -5.77 8.37
C SER A 208 2.14 -5.62 9.58
N GLY A 209 1.97 -4.39 10.06
CA GLY A 209 1.07 -4.11 11.19
C GLY A 209 -0.34 -3.77 10.75
N ILE A 210 -1.33 -4.13 11.56
CA ILE A 210 -2.71 -3.71 11.39
C ILE A 210 -3.36 -3.36 12.73
N ALA A 211 -4.17 -2.28 12.74
CA ALA A 211 -4.93 -1.90 13.92
C ALA A 211 -6.07 -2.89 14.19
N VAL A 212 -6.25 -3.25 15.45
CA VAL A 212 -7.36 -4.06 15.97
C VAL A 212 -8.01 -3.35 17.15
N HIS A 213 -9.08 -3.93 17.70
CA HIS A 213 -9.86 -3.26 18.75
C HIS A 213 -9.03 -2.78 19.96
N THR A 214 -7.99 -3.50 20.37
CA THR A 214 -7.20 -3.19 21.58
C THR A 214 -5.70 -3.00 21.28
N GLY A 215 -5.37 -2.29 20.22
CA GLY A 215 -3.98 -2.04 19.81
C GLY A 215 -3.71 -2.50 18.38
N ILE A 216 -2.59 -3.17 18.17
CA ILE A 216 -2.22 -3.64 16.83
C ILE A 216 -1.84 -5.11 16.84
N VAL A 217 -1.91 -5.71 15.64
CA VAL A 217 -1.28 -7.01 15.37
C VAL A 217 -0.14 -6.80 14.40
N VAL A 218 1.00 -7.39 14.67
CA VAL A 218 2.19 -7.33 13.81
C VAL A 218 2.69 -8.73 13.49
N VAL A 219 3.45 -8.85 12.41
CA VAL A 219 4.28 -10.02 12.18
C VAL A 219 5.63 -9.78 12.86
N GLY A 220 6.00 -10.61 13.80
CA GLY A 220 7.27 -10.51 14.53
C GLY A 220 8.01 -11.83 14.56
N THR A 221 9.33 -11.78 14.65
CA THR A 221 10.19 -12.96 14.84
C THR A 221 10.18 -13.39 16.30
N THR A 222 9.98 -14.68 16.51
CA THR A 222 10.00 -15.36 17.82
C THR A 222 10.89 -16.59 17.73
N PRO A 223 11.19 -17.29 18.83
CA PRO A 223 11.87 -18.59 18.75
C PRO A 223 11.16 -19.63 17.88
N GLU A 224 9.85 -19.47 17.65
CA GLU A 224 9.04 -20.33 16.77
C GLU A 224 9.01 -19.84 15.31
N GLY A 225 9.78 -18.80 14.96
CA GLY A 225 9.81 -18.14 13.66
C GLY A 225 8.94 -16.90 13.60
N ARG A 226 8.56 -16.48 12.37
CA ARG A 226 7.68 -15.32 12.19
C ARG A 226 6.25 -15.72 12.51
N GLN A 227 5.65 -15.03 13.49
CA GLN A 227 4.33 -15.29 14.01
C GLN A 227 3.52 -13.99 14.12
N LEU A 228 2.20 -14.09 14.27
CA LEU A 228 1.37 -12.95 14.64
C LEU A 228 1.51 -12.65 16.13
N ILE A 229 1.76 -11.40 16.43
CA ILE A 229 1.90 -10.87 17.80
C ILE A 229 0.87 -9.76 17.99
N HIS A 230 0.04 -9.89 19.02
CA HIS A 230 -0.89 -8.84 19.44
C HIS A 230 -0.19 -7.94 20.46
N LEU A 231 -0.19 -6.65 20.22
CA LEU A 231 0.38 -5.61 21.05
C LEU A 231 -0.75 -4.71 21.58
N ASP A 232 -1.12 -4.95 22.82
CA ASP A 232 -2.02 -4.10 23.59
C ASP A 232 -1.15 -3.19 24.48
N PRO A 233 -1.28 -1.84 24.40
CA PRO A 233 -0.48 -0.93 25.22
C PRO A 233 -0.57 -1.14 26.74
N ALA A 234 -1.61 -1.81 27.20
CA ALA A 234 -1.83 -2.10 28.62
C ALA A 234 -1.36 -3.51 29.05
N GLN A 235 -0.88 -4.33 28.13
CA GLN A 235 -0.51 -5.72 28.37
C GLN A 235 0.87 -6.05 27.78
N PRO A 236 1.55 -7.10 28.27
CA PRO A 236 2.71 -7.64 27.60
C PRO A 236 2.38 -8.13 26.18
N PRO A 237 3.36 -8.15 25.25
CA PRO A 237 3.19 -8.76 23.94
C PRO A 237 2.63 -10.18 24.03
N ARG A 238 1.65 -10.50 23.19
CA ARG A 238 1.02 -11.81 23.17
C ARG A 238 1.16 -12.46 21.79
N GLN A 239 1.90 -13.56 21.72
CA GLN A 239 1.93 -14.38 20.51
C GLN A 239 0.53 -14.98 20.27
N VAL A 240 -0.01 -14.77 19.06
CA VAL A 240 -1.35 -15.17 18.64
C VAL A 240 -1.32 -16.48 17.90
N THR A 241 -0.31 -16.65 17.04
CA THR A 241 -0.14 -17.88 16.24
C THR A 241 1.03 -18.70 16.77
N HIS A 242 0.91 -20.03 16.64
CA HIS A 242 1.94 -21.02 16.93
C HIS A 242 2.08 -21.97 15.72
N LEU A 243 2.20 -21.36 14.54
CA LEU A 243 2.29 -22.10 13.29
C LEU A 243 3.71 -22.66 13.12
N MET A 244 3.80 -23.95 12.87
CA MET A 244 5.08 -24.67 12.70
C MET A 244 5.11 -25.32 11.33
N ARG A 245 6.27 -25.34 10.67
CA ARG A 245 6.44 -26.08 9.41
C ARG A 245 6.33 -27.59 9.64
N ASN A 246 5.59 -28.27 8.78
CA ASN A 246 5.50 -29.72 8.79
C ASN A 246 6.84 -30.33 8.33
N GLY A 247 7.39 -31.31 9.06
CA GLY A 247 8.62 -31.99 8.66
C GLY A 247 9.60 -32.34 9.76
N GLY A 248 9.21 -32.26 11.04
CA GLY A 248 9.93 -32.81 12.18
C GLY A 248 11.25 -32.12 12.53
N GLY A 249 11.58 -31.03 11.89
CA GLY A 249 12.66 -30.12 12.27
C GLY A 249 12.04 -28.79 12.70
N GLN A 250 12.66 -28.09 13.63
CA GLN A 250 12.23 -26.77 14.11
C GLN A 250 12.40 -25.68 13.03
N ALA A 251 11.93 -25.92 11.80
CA ALA A 251 11.94 -24.91 10.78
C ALA A 251 10.81 -23.89 11.08
N PRO A 252 11.13 -22.61 11.23
CA PRO A 252 10.14 -21.59 11.54
C PRO A 252 9.10 -21.46 10.43
N ALA A 253 7.85 -21.23 10.79
CA ALA A 253 6.84 -20.77 9.86
C ALA A 253 7.17 -19.35 9.38
N PHE A 254 6.78 -19.02 8.15
CA PHE A 254 6.84 -17.67 7.64
C PHE A 254 5.41 -17.15 7.52
N VAL A 255 5.02 -16.19 8.36
CA VAL A 255 3.70 -15.56 8.40
C VAL A 255 3.79 -14.19 7.73
N GLY A 256 2.78 -13.81 6.96
CA GLY A 256 2.65 -12.49 6.35
C GLY A 256 3.75 -12.17 5.33
N THR A 257 4.11 -13.11 4.45
CA THR A 257 5.26 -12.96 3.55
C THR A 257 4.92 -12.27 2.23
N THR A 258 3.71 -12.49 1.70
CA THR A 258 3.30 -11.95 0.39
C THR A 258 1.98 -11.17 0.46
N PHE A 259 1.05 -11.65 1.26
CA PHE A 259 -0.28 -11.07 1.43
C PHE A 259 -0.30 -9.94 2.48
N GLY A 260 0.59 -10.04 3.48
CA GLY A 260 0.58 -9.15 4.63
C GLY A 260 -0.53 -9.48 5.62
N LEU A 261 -1.05 -8.45 6.28
CA LEU A 261 -2.17 -8.55 7.22
C LEU A 261 -3.31 -7.66 6.74
N VAL A 262 -4.53 -8.19 6.72
CA VAL A 262 -5.73 -7.42 6.37
C VAL A 262 -6.84 -7.68 7.37
N ALA A 263 -7.44 -6.62 7.92
CA ALA A 263 -8.61 -6.74 8.78
C ALA A 263 -9.88 -6.89 7.95
N LEU A 264 -10.71 -7.85 8.31
CA LEU A 264 -12.04 -8.08 7.74
C LEU A 264 -13.03 -8.30 8.90
N GLY A 265 -13.64 -7.22 9.38
CA GLY A 265 -14.41 -7.23 10.61
C GLY A 265 -13.56 -7.72 11.80
N ASP A 266 -14.03 -8.77 12.48
CA ASP A 266 -13.31 -9.39 13.60
C ASP A 266 -12.23 -10.40 13.17
N VAL A 267 -11.99 -10.58 11.89
CA VAL A 267 -10.98 -11.54 11.38
C VAL A 267 -9.79 -10.81 10.80
N VAL A 268 -8.60 -11.10 11.27
CA VAL A 268 -7.35 -10.71 10.62
C VAL A 268 -6.98 -11.83 9.65
N VAL A 269 -7.00 -11.53 8.35
CA VAL A 269 -6.63 -12.45 7.28
C VAL A 269 -5.15 -12.28 6.98
N PHE A 270 -4.43 -13.39 6.81
CA PHE A 270 -2.98 -13.41 6.57
C PHE A 270 -2.55 -14.65 5.79
N ASP A 271 -1.34 -14.61 5.26
CA ASP A 271 -0.71 -15.77 4.62
C ASP A 271 0.32 -16.43 5.55
N ALA A 272 0.51 -17.73 5.38
CA ALA A 272 1.58 -18.46 6.06
C ALA A 272 2.13 -19.61 5.22
N VAL A 273 3.46 -19.73 5.20
CA VAL A 273 4.19 -20.84 4.56
C VAL A 273 4.50 -21.89 5.63
N LEU A 274 3.81 -23.02 5.58
CA LEU A 274 4.01 -24.16 6.50
C LEU A 274 4.66 -25.36 5.82
N ASP A 275 4.34 -25.58 4.55
CA ASP A 275 4.78 -26.74 3.76
C ASP A 275 5.39 -26.29 2.44
N GLY A 276 6.62 -26.73 2.15
CA GLY A 276 7.27 -26.40 0.89
C GLY A 276 7.56 -24.90 0.74
N ALA A 277 7.21 -24.34 -0.43
CA ALA A 277 7.41 -22.95 -0.79
C ALA A 277 6.10 -22.15 -0.87
N ASP A 278 4.95 -22.84 -0.83
CA ASP A 278 3.65 -22.20 -1.09
C ASP A 278 3.02 -21.67 0.20
N ALA A 279 2.55 -20.41 0.13
CA ALA A 279 1.78 -19.80 1.19
C ALA A 279 0.33 -20.28 1.15
N SER A 280 -0.29 -20.41 2.31
CA SER A 280 -1.72 -20.71 2.49
C SER A 280 -2.42 -19.51 3.13
N LEU A 281 -3.73 -19.40 2.93
CA LEU A 281 -4.55 -18.35 3.52
C LEU A 281 -5.11 -18.76 4.87
N TRP A 282 -4.96 -17.89 5.87
CA TRP A 282 -5.37 -18.09 7.26
C TRP A 282 -6.19 -16.91 7.77
N GLY A 283 -7.01 -17.15 8.79
CA GLY A 283 -7.72 -16.13 9.55
C GLY A 283 -7.48 -16.31 11.04
N TRP A 284 -7.32 -15.20 11.75
CA TRP A 284 -7.38 -15.13 13.20
C TRP A 284 -8.60 -14.31 13.61
N ASN A 285 -9.53 -14.94 14.33
CA ASN A 285 -10.67 -14.22 14.89
C ASN A 285 -10.26 -13.54 16.19
N THR A 286 -10.32 -12.20 16.22
CA THR A 286 -9.85 -11.38 17.34
C THR A 286 -10.72 -11.54 18.59
N SER A 287 -12.01 -11.84 18.42
CA SER A 287 -13.00 -12.00 19.50
C SER A 287 -12.92 -13.39 20.15
N SER A 288 -12.81 -14.46 19.35
CA SER A 288 -12.72 -15.84 19.88
C SER A 288 -11.29 -16.29 20.14
N GLY A 289 -10.31 -15.66 19.50
CA GLY A 289 -8.90 -16.07 19.52
C GLY A 289 -8.59 -17.27 18.63
N GLU A 290 -9.56 -17.76 17.84
CA GLU A 290 -9.38 -18.90 16.97
C GLU A 290 -8.50 -18.56 15.76
N VAL A 291 -7.56 -19.44 15.44
CA VAL A 291 -6.75 -19.39 14.21
C VAL A 291 -7.17 -20.53 13.31
N LEU A 292 -7.60 -20.19 12.09
CA LEU A 292 -8.19 -21.15 11.16
C LEU A 292 -7.56 -21.01 9.75
N ARG A 293 -7.24 -22.12 9.10
CA ARG A 293 -6.90 -22.13 7.68
C ARG A 293 -8.16 -21.91 6.84
N LEU A 294 -8.21 -20.83 6.06
CA LEU A 294 -9.39 -20.45 5.30
C LEU A 294 -9.59 -21.27 4.02
N SER A 295 -8.49 -21.79 3.43
CA SER A 295 -8.58 -22.65 2.25
C SER A 295 -7.45 -23.67 2.22
N THR A 296 -7.76 -24.86 1.69
CA THR A 296 -6.76 -25.92 1.41
C THR A 296 -6.32 -25.95 -0.05
N SER A 297 -7.03 -25.25 -0.94
CA SER A 297 -6.76 -25.24 -2.38
C SER A 297 -6.11 -23.94 -2.86
N ILE A 298 -6.32 -22.83 -2.14
CA ILE A 298 -5.70 -21.55 -2.43
C ILE A 298 -4.25 -21.56 -1.96
N MET A 299 -3.36 -21.22 -2.89
CA MET A 299 -1.93 -21.08 -2.66
C MET A 299 -1.46 -19.69 -3.07
N ASN A 300 -0.37 -19.23 -2.46
CA ASN A 300 0.28 -17.95 -2.78
C ASN A 300 -0.73 -16.80 -2.93
N PRO A 301 -1.56 -16.53 -1.90
CA PRO A 301 -2.48 -15.40 -1.93
C PRO A 301 -1.68 -14.10 -2.01
N GLY A 302 -2.19 -13.12 -2.75
CA GLY A 302 -1.49 -11.88 -3.05
C GLY A 302 -0.95 -11.90 -4.48
N GLY A 303 0.29 -11.50 -4.69
CA GLY A 303 0.89 -11.30 -6.00
C GLY A 303 0.80 -9.83 -6.43
N ASP A 304 0.48 -9.57 -7.70
CA ASP A 304 0.45 -8.19 -8.22
C ASP A 304 -0.80 -7.39 -7.80
N MET A 305 -1.87 -8.08 -7.40
CA MET A 305 -3.11 -7.46 -6.96
C MET A 305 -3.10 -7.23 -5.45
N VAL A 306 -3.06 -5.97 -5.03
CA VAL A 306 -3.19 -5.58 -3.62
C VAL A 306 -4.56 -6.01 -3.09
N PRO A 307 -4.66 -6.64 -1.91
CA PRO A 307 -5.92 -7.03 -1.32
C PRO A 307 -6.87 -5.84 -1.07
N ILE A 308 -8.16 -6.01 -1.39
CA ILE A 308 -9.18 -4.96 -1.32
C ILE A 308 -10.37 -5.46 -0.51
N GLU A 309 -10.76 -4.70 0.52
CA GLU A 309 -12.03 -4.94 1.22
C GLU A 309 -13.16 -4.23 0.47
N HIS A 310 -14.22 -4.97 0.15
CA HIS A 310 -15.44 -4.44 -0.42
C HIS A 310 -16.64 -5.26 0.01
N GLN A 311 -17.67 -4.59 0.56
CA GLN A 311 -18.92 -5.20 1.00
C GLN A 311 -18.74 -6.39 1.95
N GLY A 312 -17.82 -6.27 2.91
CA GLY A 312 -17.56 -7.31 3.90
C GLY A 312 -16.81 -8.52 3.36
N ARG A 313 -16.16 -8.38 2.22
CA ARG A 313 -15.29 -9.40 1.61
C ARG A 313 -13.94 -8.81 1.28
N LEU A 314 -12.95 -9.65 1.39
CA LEU A 314 -11.60 -9.35 0.93
C LEU A 314 -11.39 -10.01 -0.44
N TRP A 315 -11.00 -9.21 -1.43
CA TRP A 315 -10.67 -9.62 -2.80
C TRP A 315 -9.16 -9.54 -3.00
N PHE A 316 -8.59 -10.55 -3.65
CA PHE A 316 -7.14 -10.68 -3.83
C PHE A 316 -6.83 -11.62 -5.01
N SER A 317 -5.59 -11.66 -5.48
CA SER A 317 -5.16 -12.71 -6.41
C SER A 317 -4.71 -13.94 -5.63
N CYS A 318 -4.92 -15.11 -6.19
CA CYS A 318 -4.42 -16.36 -5.63
C CYS A 318 -4.10 -17.39 -6.72
N VAL A 319 -3.33 -18.39 -6.40
CA VAL A 319 -2.99 -19.50 -7.31
C VAL A 319 -3.75 -20.76 -6.89
N ILE A 320 -4.35 -21.42 -7.87
CA ILE A 320 -4.86 -22.80 -7.74
C ILE A 320 -4.19 -23.68 -8.79
N VAL A 321 -3.68 -24.84 -8.39
CA VAL A 321 -2.83 -25.72 -9.22
C VAL A 321 -3.40 -25.99 -10.62
N ALA A 322 -4.73 -26.13 -10.72
CA ALA A 322 -5.36 -26.45 -12.01
C ALA A 322 -5.75 -25.21 -12.84
N ASN A 323 -5.87 -24.02 -12.21
CA ASN A 323 -6.47 -22.83 -12.79
C ASN A 323 -5.48 -21.65 -12.91
N GLY A 324 -4.27 -21.78 -12.35
CA GLY A 324 -3.28 -20.70 -12.37
C GLY A 324 -3.63 -19.55 -11.39
N SER A 325 -3.20 -18.33 -11.74
CA SER A 325 -3.45 -17.12 -10.94
C SER A 325 -4.78 -16.48 -11.35
N GLU A 326 -5.70 -16.37 -10.39
CA GLU A 326 -7.06 -15.88 -10.59
C GLU A 326 -7.49 -14.89 -9.50
N PRO A 327 -8.55 -14.07 -9.72
CA PRO A 327 -9.19 -13.36 -8.64
C PRO A 327 -9.80 -14.31 -7.62
N CYS A 328 -9.58 -14.03 -6.35
CA CYS A 328 -10.09 -14.80 -5.22
C CYS A 328 -10.81 -13.89 -4.23
N SER A 329 -11.67 -14.44 -3.41
CA SER A 329 -12.28 -13.68 -2.33
C SER A 329 -12.49 -14.52 -1.06
N THR A 330 -12.61 -13.83 0.07
CA THR A 330 -12.96 -14.44 1.37
C THR A 330 -13.86 -13.50 2.18
N ASP A 331 -14.77 -14.06 2.95
CA ASP A 331 -15.53 -13.36 4.01
C ASP A 331 -14.95 -13.65 5.40
N GLY A 332 -13.73 -14.22 5.47
CA GLY A 332 -13.10 -14.66 6.71
C GLY A 332 -13.50 -16.05 7.17
N THR A 333 -14.32 -16.78 6.40
CA THR A 333 -14.73 -18.16 6.68
C THR A 333 -14.21 -19.12 5.60
N GLN A 334 -14.12 -20.42 5.94
CA GLN A 334 -13.77 -21.45 4.96
C GLN A 334 -14.78 -21.56 3.83
N ASN A 335 -16.08 -21.49 4.16
CA ASN A 335 -17.15 -21.63 3.19
C ASN A 335 -17.30 -20.43 2.26
N GLY A 336 -16.90 -19.24 2.74
CA GLY A 336 -16.93 -18.01 1.98
C GLY A 336 -15.63 -17.71 1.26
N THR A 337 -14.65 -18.62 1.29
CA THR A 337 -13.34 -18.44 0.63
C THR A 337 -13.30 -19.23 -0.67
N GLY A 338 -13.05 -18.56 -1.79
CA GLY A 338 -13.03 -19.20 -3.11
C GLY A 338 -12.38 -18.39 -4.20
N MET A 339 -12.21 -19.02 -5.35
CA MET A 339 -11.68 -18.46 -6.59
C MET A 339 -12.85 -18.08 -7.52
N HIS A 340 -12.61 -17.05 -8.34
CA HIS A 340 -13.47 -16.61 -9.43
C HIS A 340 -12.71 -16.79 -10.74
N GLU A 341 -13.01 -17.87 -11.49
CA GLU A 341 -12.31 -18.18 -12.72
C GLU A 341 -12.64 -17.15 -13.81
N LEU A 342 -11.64 -16.43 -14.28
CA LEU A 342 -11.75 -15.47 -15.36
C LEU A 342 -11.13 -16.01 -16.65
N ALA A 343 -10.00 -16.72 -16.54
CA ALA A 343 -9.36 -17.39 -17.66
C ALA A 343 -9.11 -18.89 -17.35
N SER A 344 -9.56 -19.77 -18.26
CA SER A 344 -9.34 -21.20 -18.08
C SER A 344 -7.90 -21.60 -18.38
N GLY A 345 -7.33 -22.50 -17.58
CA GLY A 345 -6.02 -23.10 -17.78
C GLY A 345 -5.01 -22.77 -16.69
N TRP A 346 -3.88 -23.44 -16.74
CA TRP A 346 -2.87 -23.42 -15.67
C TRP A 346 -2.13 -22.08 -15.49
N THR A 347 -2.20 -21.15 -16.45
CA THR A 347 -1.65 -19.79 -16.31
C THR A 347 -2.61 -18.90 -15.55
N GLY A 348 -3.93 -19.08 -15.78
CA GLY A 348 -4.96 -18.21 -15.23
C GLY A 348 -4.98 -16.82 -15.88
N SER A 349 -5.68 -15.90 -15.26
CA SER A 349 -5.90 -14.53 -15.76
C SER A 349 -4.86 -13.51 -15.27
N LEU A 350 -3.96 -13.87 -14.36
CA LEU A 350 -2.88 -13.02 -13.87
C LEU A 350 -3.38 -11.63 -13.40
N PRO A 351 -4.29 -11.52 -12.42
CA PRO A 351 -4.84 -10.23 -11.99
C PRO A 351 -3.75 -9.29 -11.50
N ARG A 352 -3.68 -8.05 -12.03
CA ARG A 352 -2.64 -7.05 -11.73
C ARG A 352 -3.10 -5.97 -10.76
N ALA A 353 -4.30 -5.46 -10.94
CA ALA A 353 -4.85 -4.39 -10.12
C ALA A 353 -6.36 -4.50 -10.05
N ALA A 354 -6.95 -4.10 -8.95
CA ALA A 354 -8.41 -4.05 -8.81
C ALA A 354 -8.84 -2.86 -7.95
N VAL A 355 -10.13 -2.51 -8.04
CA VAL A 355 -10.79 -1.52 -7.21
C VAL A 355 -12.20 -2.00 -6.86
N PRO A 356 -12.77 -1.55 -5.73
CA PRO A 356 -14.18 -1.76 -5.42
C PRO A 356 -15.06 -1.21 -6.56
N PHE A 357 -16.00 -2.01 -7.05
CA PHE A 357 -16.89 -1.59 -8.12
C PHE A 357 -18.20 -2.38 -8.10
N LEU A 358 -19.34 -1.67 -8.08
CA LEU A 358 -20.69 -2.25 -7.98
C LEU A 358 -20.80 -3.24 -6.81
N ASP A 359 -21.19 -4.49 -7.09
CA ASP A 359 -21.33 -5.59 -6.15
C ASP A 359 -20.12 -6.52 -6.05
N GLY A 360 -19.00 -6.12 -6.69
CA GLY A 360 -17.75 -6.85 -6.72
C GLY A 360 -16.55 -5.94 -6.90
N ILE A 361 -15.65 -6.30 -7.81
CA ILE A 361 -14.46 -5.54 -8.16
C ILE A 361 -14.34 -5.32 -9.66
N ALA A 362 -13.80 -4.18 -10.06
CA ALA A 362 -13.23 -4.01 -11.38
C ALA A 362 -11.75 -4.42 -11.32
N VAL A 363 -11.32 -5.30 -12.21
CA VAL A 363 -9.98 -5.90 -12.21
C VAL A 363 -9.34 -5.84 -13.59
N LEU A 364 -8.04 -5.56 -13.63
CA LEU A 364 -7.21 -5.65 -14.82
C LEU A 364 -6.56 -7.03 -14.87
N ALA A 365 -6.94 -7.83 -15.88
CA ALA A 365 -6.53 -9.22 -16.00
C ALA A 365 -6.55 -9.69 -17.45
N ASP A 366 -5.90 -10.82 -17.75
CA ASP A 366 -5.86 -11.45 -19.07
C ASP A 366 -6.88 -12.61 -19.17
N ALA A 367 -7.98 -12.39 -19.86
CA ALA A 367 -8.97 -13.44 -20.14
C ALA A 367 -8.63 -14.31 -21.36
N GLY A 368 -7.37 -14.28 -21.86
CA GLY A 368 -6.89 -15.04 -23.01
C GLY A 368 -6.75 -14.24 -24.29
N THR A 369 -7.04 -12.94 -24.26
CA THR A 369 -6.88 -12.00 -25.39
C THR A 369 -5.93 -10.84 -25.09
N GLY A 370 -5.24 -10.88 -23.95
CA GLY A 370 -4.44 -9.80 -23.39
C GLY A 370 -5.12 -9.14 -22.19
N PHE A 371 -4.39 -8.25 -21.53
CA PHE A 371 -4.86 -7.57 -20.32
C PHE A 371 -5.89 -6.50 -20.63
N ALA A 372 -7.08 -6.65 -20.07
CA ALA A 372 -8.22 -5.77 -20.24
C ALA A 372 -8.96 -5.55 -18.91
N LEU A 373 -9.99 -4.69 -18.90
CA LEU A 373 -10.82 -4.41 -17.75
C LEU A 373 -11.99 -5.39 -17.66
N HIS A 374 -12.14 -6.04 -16.50
CA HIS A 374 -13.21 -7.00 -16.22
C HIS A 374 -13.94 -6.64 -14.91
N HIS A 375 -15.18 -7.06 -14.78
CA HIS A 375 -15.93 -7.10 -13.51
C HIS A 375 -15.94 -8.52 -12.99
N VAL A 376 -15.73 -8.67 -11.70
CA VAL A 376 -15.79 -9.95 -10.97
C VAL A 376 -16.63 -9.77 -9.72
N ASP A 377 -17.68 -10.59 -9.59
CA ASP A 377 -18.53 -10.65 -8.41
C ASP A 377 -18.77 -12.11 -7.98
N LEU A 378 -19.65 -12.33 -7.00
CA LEU A 378 -20.00 -13.66 -6.51
C LEU A 378 -20.86 -14.48 -7.50
N THR A 379 -21.41 -13.85 -8.52
CA THR A 379 -22.25 -14.50 -9.53
C THR A 379 -21.48 -14.89 -10.79
N GLY A 380 -20.29 -14.28 -11.00
CA GLY A 380 -19.44 -14.60 -12.14
C GLY A 380 -18.48 -13.49 -12.52
N THR A 381 -17.99 -13.59 -13.77
CA THR A 381 -17.02 -12.68 -14.35
C THR A 381 -17.55 -12.15 -15.70
N GLN A 382 -17.31 -10.88 -16.01
CA GLN A 382 -17.72 -10.28 -17.28
C GLN A 382 -16.69 -9.26 -17.76
N PRO A 383 -16.42 -9.20 -19.09
CA PRO A 383 -15.59 -8.15 -19.67
C PRO A 383 -16.31 -6.80 -19.59
N LEU A 384 -15.59 -5.75 -19.23
CA LEU A 384 -16.08 -4.38 -19.23
C LEU A 384 -15.55 -3.58 -20.41
N HIS A 385 -14.23 -3.57 -20.59
CA HIS A 385 -13.59 -2.80 -21.66
C HIS A 385 -12.24 -3.37 -22.03
N ASP A 386 -12.02 -3.54 -23.34
CA ASP A 386 -10.75 -3.88 -23.95
C ASP A 386 -10.34 -2.74 -24.89
N PRO A 387 -9.32 -1.93 -24.52
CA PRO A 387 -8.85 -0.84 -25.37
C PRO A 387 -8.20 -1.30 -26.69
N ASN A 388 -7.67 -2.53 -26.74
CA ASN A 388 -7.01 -3.10 -27.92
C ASN A 388 -7.57 -4.49 -28.29
N PRO A 389 -8.79 -4.57 -28.84
CA PRO A 389 -9.43 -5.85 -29.15
C PRO A 389 -8.69 -6.70 -30.21
N SER A 390 -7.70 -6.14 -30.88
CA SER A 390 -6.89 -6.84 -31.90
C SER A 390 -5.53 -7.32 -31.39
N GLY A 391 -5.20 -7.03 -30.13
CA GLY A 391 -3.92 -7.37 -29.48
C GLY A 391 -4.00 -7.27 -27.97
N ASP A 392 -2.85 -7.25 -27.30
CA ASP A 392 -2.80 -7.04 -25.87
C ASP A 392 -2.87 -5.54 -25.55
N ALA A 393 -3.85 -5.13 -24.75
CA ALA A 393 -3.94 -3.76 -24.25
C ALA A 393 -2.90 -3.48 -23.15
N ASP A 394 -2.22 -4.50 -22.63
CA ASP A 394 -1.22 -4.42 -21.55
C ASP A 394 -1.70 -3.56 -20.36
N ALA A 395 -3.00 -3.63 -20.10
CA ALA A 395 -3.65 -2.84 -19.06
C ALA A 395 -3.08 -3.17 -17.68
N GLY A 396 -2.78 -2.13 -16.90
CA GLY A 396 -2.22 -2.27 -15.55
C GLY A 396 -0.72 -2.52 -15.46
N ARG A 397 0.03 -2.47 -16.57
CA ARG A 397 1.49 -2.63 -16.53
C ARG A 397 2.19 -1.50 -15.80
N TYR A 398 1.73 -0.28 -16.00
CA TYR A 398 2.38 0.93 -15.49
C TYR A 398 1.51 1.70 -14.51
N GLY A 399 0.32 1.24 -14.21
CA GLY A 399 -0.54 2.10 -13.50
C GLY A 399 -1.49 1.42 -12.53
N ARG A 400 -2.07 2.28 -11.73
CA ARG A 400 -3.10 1.94 -10.78
C ARG A 400 -4.45 2.00 -11.49
N LEU A 401 -5.38 1.27 -10.94
CA LEU A 401 -6.79 1.35 -11.27
C LEU A 401 -7.43 2.29 -10.25
N LEU A 402 -8.28 3.20 -10.70
CA LEU A 402 -9.02 4.13 -9.86
C LEU A 402 -10.51 4.10 -10.18
N VAL A 403 -11.34 4.43 -9.19
CA VAL A 403 -12.77 4.71 -9.39
C VAL A 403 -13.02 6.17 -9.12
N ASP A 404 -13.75 6.83 -10.03
CA ASP A 404 -14.28 8.17 -9.91
C ASP A 404 -15.79 8.13 -10.17
N ASP A 405 -16.59 8.21 -9.13
CA ASP A 405 -18.04 8.01 -9.12
C ASP A 405 -18.44 6.67 -9.77
N ASP A 406 -18.92 6.69 -11.01
CA ASP A 406 -19.33 5.53 -11.81
C ASP A 406 -18.28 5.12 -12.88
N ARG A 407 -17.11 5.74 -12.88
CA ARG A 407 -16.04 5.48 -13.84
C ARG A 407 -14.91 4.67 -13.24
N VAL A 408 -14.38 3.78 -14.04
CA VAL A 408 -13.11 3.10 -13.76
C VAL A 408 -12.05 3.68 -14.68
N VAL A 409 -10.93 4.12 -14.11
CA VAL A 409 -9.82 4.77 -14.83
C VAL A 409 -8.56 3.94 -14.69
N PHE A 410 -7.87 3.74 -15.81
CA PHE A 410 -6.67 2.91 -15.86
C PHE A 410 -5.78 3.30 -17.06
N VAL A 411 -4.53 2.84 -17.04
CA VAL A 411 -3.59 3.01 -18.16
C VAL A 411 -3.55 1.74 -18.99
N ALA A 412 -3.65 1.89 -20.31
CA ALA A 412 -3.58 0.77 -21.24
C ALA A 412 -3.13 1.22 -22.63
N HIS A 413 -2.75 0.27 -23.49
CA HIS A 413 -2.34 0.47 -24.87
C HIS A 413 -3.51 0.22 -25.82
N ASP A 414 -3.82 1.17 -26.72
CA ASP A 414 -4.92 1.08 -27.69
C ASP A 414 -4.54 0.38 -29.01
N GLY A 415 -3.30 -0.07 -29.14
CA GLY A 415 -2.77 -0.70 -30.35
C GLY A 415 -2.16 0.29 -31.36
N SER A 416 -2.28 1.61 -31.15
CA SER A 416 -1.83 2.63 -32.11
C SER A 416 -1.00 3.76 -31.49
N SER A 417 -1.43 4.28 -30.36
CA SER A 417 -0.91 5.55 -29.79
C SER A 417 0.03 5.37 -28.61
N GLY A 418 0.26 4.14 -28.15
CA GLY A 418 1.06 3.85 -26.96
C GLY A 418 0.16 3.58 -25.75
N HIS A 419 0.65 3.88 -24.53
CA HIS A 419 -0.13 3.73 -23.29
C HIS A 419 -0.81 5.05 -22.95
N GLU A 420 -2.13 5.03 -22.87
CA GLU A 420 -2.96 6.18 -22.54
C GLU A 420 -3.78 5.92 -21.28
N VAL A 421 -4.33 7.00 -20.69
CA VAL A 421 -5.36 6.90 -19.68
C VAL A 421 -6.70 6.60 -20.35
N HIS A 422 -7.34 5.54 -19.92
CA HIS A 422 -8.67 5.12 -20.35
C HIS A 422 -9.66 5.30 -19.21
N GLY A 423 -10.88 5.76 -19.53
CA GLY A 423 -12.01 5.80 -18.61
C GLY A 423 -13.15 4.98 -19.15
N TRP A 424 -13.72 4.12 -18.33
CA TRP A 424 -14.91 3.37 -18.64
C TRP A 424 -16.01 3.67 -17.62
N SER A 425 -17.26 3.90 -18.05
CA SER A 425 -18.42 4.10 -17.17
C SER A 425 -19.49 3.05 -17.41
N HIS A 426 -20.27 2.77 -16.37
CA HIS A 426 -21.35 1.76 -16.40
C HIS A 426 -22.41 1.99 -17.51
N GLY A 427 -22.52 3.19 -18.08
CA GLY A 427 -23.37 3.50 -19.22
C GLY A 427 -22.74 3.17 -20.58
N GLY A 428 -21.56 2.57 -20.64
CA GLY A 428 -20.89 2.15 -21.88
C GLY A 428 -20.20 3.30 -22.64
N MET A 429 -20.04 4.48 -22.04
CA MET A 429 -19.21 5.54 -22.64
C MET A 429 -17.75 5.29 -22.29
N THR A 430 -16.96 4.97 -23.30
CA THR A 430 -15.50 4.91 -23.22
C THR A 430 -14.89 6.22 -23.68
N GLN A 431 -13.96 6.76 -22.90
CA GLN A 431 -13.14 7.89 -23.31
C GLN A 431 -11.68 7.47 -23.16
N SER A 432 -10.89 7.72 -24.19
CA SER A 432 -9.43 7.60 -24.11
C SER A 432 -8.80 8.98 -24.22
N TRP A 433 -7.79 9.22 -23.42
CA TRP A 433 -7.02 10.46 -23.43
C TRP A 433 -5.59 10.14 -23.80
N LEU A 434 -5.15 10.69 -24.93
CA LEU A 434 -3.77 10.56 -25.41
C LEU A 434 -2.79 11.09 -24.36
N ILE A 435 -2.01 10.18 -23.83
CA ILE A 435 -0.73 10.48 -23.21
C ILE A 435 0.29 10.32 -24.34
N TRP A 436 0.89 11.41 -24.80
CA TRP A 436 1.80 11.40 -25.95
C TRP A 436 2.95 10.39 -25.76
N PRO A 437 3.45 9.77 -26.87
CA PRO A 437 4.46 8.72 -26.85
C PRO A 437 5.81 9.14 -26.26
#